data_48ddc6254b3a4cc39acf9d354dd1597a
#
_entry.id   48ddc6254b3a4cc39acf9d354dd1597a
#
_cell.length_a   1.000
_cell.length_b   1.000
_cell.length_c   1.000
_cell.angle_alpha   90.00
_cell.angle_beta   90.00
_cell.angle_gamma   90.00
#
_symmetry.space_group_name_H-M   'P 1'
#
loop_
_entity.id
_entity.type
_entity.pdbx_description
1 polymer ?
#
loop_
_entity_poly.entity_id
_entity_poly.type
_entity_poly.pdbx_seq_one_letter_code
_entity_poly.pdbx_strand_id
1 'polypeptide(L)'
;MDIKIINDSFSISAQISLDDLDTLVARGVEVLICNRPDKEAADQPSFANIQTAASARGLTALQIAFKPDNLNRELASRFGNVVNTGKKIHAYCRTGNRSVNIWAVAQLNQGKPLGLVVSEAAVSGFEVAATLHQAEQTGLAKTNSFDVVIVGAGSGGIASAASIRKRNRQLRIALIDPSESHYYQPGWTMVGAGVFKPESTRRAMRNLIPEGITWLKQPVVSFEPKQNRIFLEDGNLVSYQQLVVSPGLKLNWSAIEGLEETLGRNGVTSNYRYDLAPYTWELVRGLRSGKAVFTQPSMPIKCAGAPQKVMYLSADYWLRSSVLNKISIDFHNAGGVLFGIAYYVPALMSYVEKYKANLHFGETLIKVDGKQHKAWFACKDDTGMTTETCVDFDILHVCPPQCAPDFISNSPLADANGWLDVDPKTLRHKRFKNIWGLGDACNAPNAKTMAAVRKQAPVVARNLLNALRSKPEEAEYDGYGSCPLTVERGKVVLAEFGYGGKLLPTFPAWLNNSANATRFAWILKTYALPAVYWQLMLKGREWLT
;
A
#
# COMPACT_ATOMS: atom_id res chain seq x y z
N MET A 1 17.71 -15.80 44.47
CA MET A 1 16.73 -14.99 43.69
C MET A 1 16.90 -15.23 42.19
N ASP A 2 15.81 -15.48 41.43
CA ASP A 2 15.82 -15.60 39.94
C ASP A 2 15.48 -14.23 39.33
N ILE A 3 16.50 -13.56 38.77
CA ILE A 3 16.38 -12.24 38.16
C ILE A 3 16.16 -12.38 36.67
N LYS A 4 15.05 -11.88 36.15
CA LYS A 4 14.72 -11.79 34.72
C LYS A 4 15.10 -10.40 34.22
N ILE A 5 15.98 -10.33 33.23
CA ILE A 5 16.45 -9.08 32.62
C ILE A 5 15.53 -8.78 31.45
N ILE A 6 14.82 -7.67 31.51
CA ILE A 6 13.93 -7.19 30.41
C ILE A 6 14.76 -6.41 29.39
N ASN A 7 15.62 -5.51 29.89
CA ASN A 7 16.60 -4.76 29.08
C ASN A 7 17.77 -4.28 29.97
N ASP A 8 18.69 -3.52 29.43
CA ASP A 8 19.93 -3.09 30.12
C ASP A 8 19.69 -2.32 31.42
N SER A 9 18.57 -1.58 31.50
CA SER A 9 18.23 -0.73 32.64
C SER A 9 17.12 -1.27 33.54
N PHE A 10 16.44 -2.36 33.13
CA PHE A 10 15.27 -2.85 33.85
C PHE A 10 15.26 -4.37 34.02
N SER A 11 15.10 -4.82 35.24
CA SER A 11 15.03 -6.24 35.63
C SER A 11 13.87 -6.52 36.61
N ILE A 12 13.43 -7.76 36.67
CA ILE A 12 12.28 -8.20 37.46
C ILE A 12 12.60 -9.49 38.24
N SER A 13 11.96 -9.66 39.38
CA SER A 13 11.94 -10.95 40.09
C SER A 13 10.59 -11.23 40.76
N ALA A 14 10.49 -12.44 41.30
CA ALA A 14 9.51 -12.76 42.33
C ALA A 14 9.84 -12.01 43.63
N GLN A 15 9.08 -12.28 44.72
CA GLN A 15 9.30 -11.68 46.04
C GLN A 15 10.77 -11.85 46.46
N ILE A 16 11.37 -10.77 46.92
CA ILE A 16 12.75 -10.73 47.43
C ILE A 16 12.78 -10.86 48.96
N SER A 17 13.90 -11.36 49.48
CA SER A 17 14.28 -11.32 50.89
C SER A 17 15.24 -10.13 51.18
N LEU A 18 15.59 -9.90 52.43
CA LEU A 18 16.56 -8.88 52.80
C LEU A 18 18.00 -9.23 52.31
N ASP A 19 18.34 -10.52 52.25
CA ASP A 19 19.64 -11.00 51.78
C ASP A 19 19.81 -10.82 50.25
N ASP A 20 18.73 -10.78 49.51
CA ASP A 20 18.78 -10.56 48.05
C ASP A 20 19.22 -9.13 47.67
N LEU A 21 19.15 -8.18 48.58
CA LEU A 21 19.52 -6.77 48.33
C LEU A 21 21.00 -6.61 47.97
N ASP A 22 21.90 -7.39 48.59
CA ASP A 22 23.33 -7.35 48.28
C ASP A 22 23.60 -7.79 46.84
N THR A 23 22.85 -8.78 46.35
CA THR A 23 22.92 -9.22 44.96
C THR A 23 22.47 -8.13 44.00
N LEU A 24 21.43 -7.34 44.33
CA LEU A 24 20.93 -6.23 43.51
C LEU A 24 21.96 -5.08 43.45
N VAL A 25 22.57 -4.73 44.60
CA VAL A 25 23.64 -3.73 44.65
C VAL A 25 24.84 -4.15 43.81
N ALA A 26 25.28 -5.40 43.91
CA ALA A 26 26.41 -5.94 43.13
C ALA A 26 26.12 -5.89 41.61
N ARG A 27 24.86 -5.91 41.19
CA ARG A 27 24.43 -5.76 39.80
C ARG A 27 24.27 -4.31 39.36
N GLY A 28 24.55 -3.35 40.24
CA GLY A 28 24.44 -1.91 39.93
C GLY A 28 23.01 -1.38 39.92
N VAL A 29 22.05 -2.06 40.55
CA VAL A 29 20.69 -1.53 40.74
C VAL A 29 20.77 -0.29 41.62
N GLU A 30 20.05 0.76 41.23
CA GLU A 30 19.95 2.03 41.95
C GLU A 30 18.55 2.25 42.57
N VAL A 31 17.53 1.74 41.88
CA VAL A 31 16.14 1.88 42.32
C VAL A 31 15.45 0.52 42.41
N LEU A 32 14.80 0.29 43.52
CA LEU A 32 14.00 -0.91 43.80
C LEU A 32 12.52 -0.53 43.83
N ILE A 33 11.67 -1.22 43.03
CA ILE A 33 10.24 -0.98 43.00
C ILE A 33 9.48 -2.21 43.52
N CYS A 34 8.66 -2.02 44.56
CA CYS A 34 7.76 -3.05 45.06
C CYS A 34 6.36 -2.87 44.44
N ASN A 35 5.92 -3.83 43.61
CA ASN A 35 4.56 -3.84 43.04
C ASN A 35 3.60 -4.78 43.81
N ARG A 36 4.01 -5.24 44.98
CA ARG A 36 3.21 -6.13 45.83
C ARG A 36 2.66 -5.37 47.04
N PRO A 37 1.33 -5.39 47.32
CA PRO A 37 0.79 -4.92 48.59
C PRO A 37 1.35 -5.71 49.77
N ASP A 38 1.49 -5.06 50.90
CA ASP A 38 1.83 -5.73 52.15
C ASP A 38 0.70 -6.66 52.63
N LYS A 39 1.07 -7.68 53.40
CA LYS A 39 0.13 -8.65 53.99
C LYS A 39 -0.65 -9.54 52.96
N GLU A 40 -0.11 -9.74 51.75
CA GLU A 40 -0.67 -10.75 50.82
C GLU A 40 -0.33 -12.19 51.25
N ALA A 41 0.71 -12.39 52.04
CA ALA A 41 1.10 -13.67 52.60
C ALA A 41 1.71 -13.50 53.98
N ALA A 42 1.62 -14.52 54.84
CA ALA A 42 2.08 -14.45 56.22
C ALA A 42 3.62 -14.32 56.34
N ASP A 43 4.34 -14.89 55.40
CA ASP A 43 5.80 -14.93 55.33
C ASP A 43 6.42 -13.75 54.53
N GLN A 44 5.56 -12.82 54.07
CA GLN A 44 6.03 -11.70 53.27
C GLN A 44 6.75 -10.65 54.13
N PRO A 45 8.03 -10.29 53.79
CA PRO A 45 8.67 -9.12 54.38
C PRO A 45 7.86 -7.86 54.11
N SER A 46 7.63 -7.03 55.13
CA SER A 46 6.94 -5.74 54.92
C SER A 46 7.78 -4.81 54.04
N PHE A 47 7.12 -3.96 53.26
CA PHE A 47 7.85 -2.98 52.45
C PHE A 47 8.72 -2.06 53.31
N ALA A 48 8.30 -1.68 54.50
CA ALA A 48 9.07 -0.85 55.42
C ALA A 48 10.41 -1.50 55.78
N ASN A 49 10.43 -2.82 56.06
CA ASN A 49 11.66 -3.54 56.34
C ASN A 49 12.60 -3.59 55.13
N ILE A 50 12.06 -3.85 53.95
CA ILE A 50 12.83 -3.85 52.67
C ILE A 50 13.35 -2.42 52.41
N GLN A 51 12.58 -1.39 52.59
CA GLN A 51 12.97 0.00 52.38
C GLN A 51 14.10 0.43 53.31
N THR A 52 14.01 0.12 54.59
CA THR A 52 15.09 0.40 55.56
C THR A 52 16.38 -0.30 55.20
N ALA A 53 16.31 -1.60 54.87
CA ALA A 53 17.47 -2.38 54.51
C ALA A 53 18.10 -1.95 53.16
N ALA A 54 17.25 -1.56 52.18
CA ALA A 54 17.68 -1.04 50.88
C ALA A 54 18.37 0.33 51.03
N SER A 55 17.80 1.24 51.84
CA SER A 55 18.39 2.56 52.09
C SER A 55 19.76 2.45 52.80
N ALA A 56 19.93 1.50 53.72
CA ALA A 56 21.22 1.21 54.35
C ALA A 56 22.31 0.75 53.37
N ARG A 57 21.92 0.28 52.18
CA ARG A 57 22.78 -0.16 51.09
C ARG A 57 22.87 0.83 49.90
N GLY A 58 22.33 2.04 50.08
CA GLY A 58 22.34 3.08 49.03
C GLY A 58 21.30 2.91 47.92
N LEU A 59 20.35 1.97 48.07
CA LEU A 59 19.24 1.80 47.11
C LEU A 59 18.06 2.73 47.44
N THR A 60 17.48 3.32 46.41
CA THR A 60 16.20 4.02 46.54
C THR A 60 15.06 3.02 46.41
N ALA A 61 14.31 2.74 47.47
CA ALA A 61 13.16 1.84 47.42
C ALA A 61 11.83 2.59 47.34
N LEU A 62 10.98 2.20 46.38
CA LEU A 62 9.65 2.81 46.13
C LEU A 62 8.57 1.72 46.14
N GLN A 63 7.42 2.06 46.74
CA GLN A 63 6.24 1.19 46.67
C GLN A 63 5.24 1.74 45.65
N ILE A 64 4.98 0.95 44.59
CA ILE A 64 3.94 1.15 43.58
C ILE A 64 3.10 -0.14 43.54
N ALA A 65 2.44 -0.40 44.66
CA ALA A 65 1.73 -1.64 44.89
C ALA A 65 0.28 -1.58 44.34
N PHE A 66 -0.17 -2.68 43.73
CA PHE A 66 -1.53 -2.83 43.22
C PHE A 66 -1.93 -4.30 43.13
N LYS A 67 -3.26 -4.55 43.13
CA LYS A 67 -3.82 -5.85 42.80
C LYS A 67 -4.00 -5.92 41.28
N PRO A 68 -3.98 -7.13 40.64
CA PRO A 68 -4.04 -7.29 39.17
C PRO A 68 -5.18 -6.53 38.51
N ASP A 69 -6.35 -6.47 39.13
CA ASP A 69 -7.58 -5.81 38.67
C ASP A 69 -7.61 -4.29 38.89
N ASN A 70 -6.67 -3.74 39.65
CA ASN A 70 -6.63 -2.33 40.05
C ASN A 70 -5.52 -1.52 39.35
N LEU A 71 -4.91 -2.06 38.29
CA LEU A 71 -3.95 -1.30 37.51
C LEU A 71 -4.66 -0.13 36.82
N ASN A 72 -4.19 1.10 37.09
CA ASN A 72 -4.79 2.33 36.58
C ASN A 72 -3.74 3.28 35.99
N ARG A 73 -4.22 4.36 35.37
CA ARG A 73 -3.36 5.33 34.67
C ARG A 73 -2.38 6.05 35.62
N GLU A 74 -2.79 6.34 36.84
CA GLU A 74 -1.93 7.01 37.84
C GLU A 74 -0.73 6.12 38.21
N LEU A 75 -0.97 4.84 38.53
CA LEU A 75 0.05 3.87 38.85
C LEU A 75 1.01 3.64 37.67
N ALA A 76 0.47 3.49 36.46
CA ALA A 76 1.30 3.33 35.25
C ALA A 76 2.14 4.58 34.96
N SER A 77 1.60 5.78 35.19
CA SER A 77 2.34 7.04 35.04
C SER A 77 3.45 7.19 36.09
N ARG A 78 3.16 6.91 37.35
CA ARG A 78 4.17 6.93 38.42
C ARG A 78 5.30 5.95 38.16
N PHE A 79 4.98 4.74 37.74
CA PHE A 79 5.96 3.73 37.37
C PHE A 79 6.81 4.19 36.17
N GLY A 80 6.17 4.70 35.12
CA GLY A 80 6.84 5.21 33.94
C GLY A 80 7.80 6.37 34.23
N ASN A 81 7.42 7.29 35.13
CA ASN A 81 8.30 8.38 35.56
C ASN A 81 9.58 7.87 36.22
N VAL A 82 9.51 6.78 37.00
CA VAL A 82 10.69 6.16 37.62
C VAL A 82 11.57 5.48 36.57
N VAL A 83 10.96 4.72 35.64
CA VAL A 83 11.69 4.02 34.59
C VAL A 83 12.43 4.99 33.64
N ASN A 84 11.90 6.18 33.45
CA ASN A 84 12.53 7.20 32.58
C ASN A 84 13.69 7.98 33.23
N THR A 85 14.06 7.67 34.46
CA THR A 85 15.17 8.37 35.12
C THR A 85 16.56 8.02 34.56
N GLY A 86 16.65 7.01 33.67
CA GLY A 86 17.92 6.47 33.17
C GLY A 86 18.70 5.64 34.17
N LYS A 87 18.16 5.43 35.39
CA LYS A 87 18.77 4.61 36.45
C LYS A 87 18.54 3.13 36.21
N LYS A 88 19.37 2.30 36.78
CA LYS A 88 19.21 0.85 36.76
C LYS A 88 18.20 0.41 37.82
N ILE A 89 17.09 -0.17 37.36
CA ILE A 89 15.89 -0.45 38.16
C ILE A 89 15.66 -1.95 38.27
N HIS A 90 15.32 -2.38 39.50
CA HIS A 90 14.76 -3.71 39.72
C HIS A 90 13.37 -3.62 40.31
N ALA A 91 12.40 -4.31 39.70
CA ALA A 91 11.03 -4.36 40.21
C ALA A 91 10.65 -5.78 40.64
N TYR A 92 9.91 -5.90 41.73
CA TYR A 92 9.45 -7.20 42.21
C TYR A 92 8.00 -7.22 42.65
N CYS A 93 7.40 -8.39 42.57
CA CYS A 93 6.07 -8.65 43.13
C CYS A 93 6.00 -10.12 43.58
N ARG A 94 4.82 -10.74 43.64
CA ARG A 94 4.73 -12.15 44.08
C ARG A 94 5.45 -13.10 43.10
N THR A 95 5.32 -12.92 41.79
CA THR A 95 5.85 -13.81 40.73
C THR A 95 6.59 -13.06 39.61
N GLY A 96 6.68 -11.74 39.64
CA GLY A 96 7.19 -10.91 38.53
C GLY A 96 6.10 -10.38 37.58
N ASN A 97 4.95 -11.06 37.46
CA ASN A 97 3.92 -10.72 36.47
C ASN A 97 3.33 -9.31 36.62
N ARG A 98 3.07 -8.83 37.85
CA ARG A 98 2.59 -7.44 38.07
C ARG A 98 3.61 -6.41 37.62
N SER A 99 4.88 -6.66 37.95
CA SER A 99 5.98 -5.76 37.60
C SER A 99 6.19 -5.67 36.08
N VAL A 100 6.11 -6.77 35.33
CA VAL A 100 6.22 -6.72 33.88
C VAL A 100 4.98 -6.08 33.24
N ASN A 101 3.78 -6.34 33.75
CA ASN A 101 2.55 -5.79 33.18
C ASN A 101 2.48 -4.26 33.34
N ILE A 102 2.81 -3.71 34.53
CA ILE A 102 2.84 -2.25 34.70
C ILE A 102 3.98 -1.60 33.89
N TRP A 103 5.14 -2.27 33.78
CA TRP A 103 6.23 -1.84 32.93
C TRP A 103 5.75 -1.77 31.45
N ALA A 104 5.11 -2.83 30.95
CA ALA A 104 4.65 -2.89 29.59
C ALA A 104 3.63 -1.77 29.25
N VAL A 105 2.66 -1.52 30.15
CA VAL A 105 1.70 -0.42 30.02
C VAL A 105 2.40 0.94 30.06
N ALA A 106 3.37 1.12 30.96
CA ALA A 106 4.14 2.36 31.06
C ALA A 106 4.96 2.64 29.80
N GLN A 107 5.60 1.61 29.24
CA GLN A 107 6.38 1.74 27.99
C GLN A 107 5.49 2.15 26.80
N LEU A 108 4.28 1.57 26.66
CA LEU A 108 3.34 2.01 25.64
C LEU A 108 2.92 3.47 25.82
N ASN A 109 2.63 3.88 27.06
CA ASN A 109 2.23 5.26 27.36
C ASN A 109 3.35 6.28 27.07
N GLN A 110 4.59 5.82 27.03
CA GLN A 110 5.78 6.59 26.64
C GLN A 110 6.07 6.56 25.13
N GLY A 111 5.22 5.85 24.34
CA GLY A 111 5.33 5.78 22.89
C GLY A 111 6.25 4.68 22.38
N LYS A 112 6.69 3.73 23.24
CA LYS A 112 7.46 2.57 22.78
C LYS A 112 6.55 1.66 21.94
N PRO A 113 7.01 1.19 20.76
CA PRO A 113 6.22 0.30 19.90
C PRO A 113 5.76 -0.96 20.63
N LEU A 114 4.48 -1.32 20.46
CA LEU A 114 3.89 -2.50 21.13
C LEU A 114 4.67 -3.78 20.83
N GLY A 115 5.07 -3.99 19.57
CA GLY A 115 5.83 -5.18 19.16
C GLY A 115 7.17 -5.30 19.90
N LEU A 116 7.85 -4.19 20.14
CA LEU A 116 9.09 -4.16 20.93
C LEU A 116 8.82 -4.47 22.40
N VAL A 117 7.76 -3.89 22.99
CA VAL A 117 7.40 -4.17 24.39
C VAL A 117 7.07 -5.64 24.59
N VAL A 118 6.28 -6.23 23.68
CA VAL A 118 5.94 -7.67 23.72
C VAL A 118 7.18 -8.54 23.54
N SER A 119 8.06 -8.22 22.58
CA SER A 119 9.26 -9.00 22.32
C SER A 119 10.26 -8.95 23.49
N GLU A 120 10.50 -7.79 24.10
CA GLU A 120 11.36 -7.66 25.28
C GLU A 120 10.83 -8.47 26.48
N ALA A 121 9.52 -8.42 26.73
CA ALA A 121 8.91 -9.22 27.79
C ALA A 121 9.03 -10.73 27.50
N ALA A 122 8.80 -11.15 26.24
CA ALA A 122 8.85 -12.56 25.83
C ALA A 122 10.25 -13.17 25.94
N VAL A 123 11.31 -12.43 25.62
CA VAL A 123 12.71 -12.87 25.81
C VAL A 123 12.98 -13.23 27.27
N SER A 124 12.33 -12.57 28.21
CA SER A 124 12.46 -12.83 29.66
C SER A 124 11.43 -13.84 30.20
N GLY A 125 10.64 -14.47 29.30
CA GLY A 125 9.66 -15.50 29.64
C GLY A 125 8.32 -14.97 30.13
N PHE A 126 7.95 -13.71 29.81
CA PHE A 126 6.68 -13.12 30.22
C PHE A 126 5.74 -12.87 29.05
N GLU A 127 4.46 -13.18 29.23
CA GLU A 127 3.36 -12.95 28.30
C GLU A 127 2.59 -11.68 28.72
N VAL A 128 2.76 -10.57 27.98
CA VAL A 128 2.11 -9.28 28.30
C VAL A 128 1.00 -8.88 27.31
N ALA A 129 0.86 -9.61 26.20
CA ALA A 129 -0.05 -9.27 25.12
C ALA A 129 -1.50 -9.11 25.58
N ALA A 130 -2.02 -10.01 26.42
CA ALA A 130 -3.37 -9.95 26.94
C ALA A 130 -3.61 -8.72 27.82
N THR A 131 -2.66 -8.40 28.71
CA THR A 131 -2.73 -7.20 29.57
C THR A 131 -2.71 -5.92 28.74
N LEU A 132 -1.87 -5.86 27.72
CA LEU A 132 -1.78 -4.70 26.83
C LEU A 132 -3.07 -4.52 26.04
N HIS A 133 -3.67 -5.60 25.55
CA HIS A 133 -4.95 -5.55 24.86
C HIS A 133 -6.08 -5.02 25.79
N GLN A 134 -6.14 -5.49 27.03
CA GLN A 134 -7.09 -5.00 28.02
C GLN A 134 -6.83 -3.52 28.36
N ALA A 135 -5.56 -3.12 28.48
CA ALA A 135 -5.17 -1.74 28.74
C ALA A 135 -5.57 -0.79 27.60
N GLU A 136 -5.54 -1.25 26.36
CA GLU A 136 -6.09 -0.53 25.20
C GLU A 136 -7.60 -0.32 25.31
N GLN A 137 -8.34 -1.41 25.57
CA GLN A 137 -9.80 -1.37 25.66
C GLN A 137 -10.31 -0.46 26.77
N THR A 138 -9.60 -0.43 27.90
CA THR A 138 -9.94 0.41 29.05
C THR A 138 -9.38 1.85 28.98
N GLY A 139 -8.63 2.16 27.91
CA GLY A 139 -7.97 3.47 27.75
C GLY A 139 -6.80 3.70 28.71
N LEU A 140 -6.33 2.66 29.37
CA LEU A 140 -5.16 2.70 30.25
C LEU A 140 -3.86 2.87 29.50
N ALA A 141 -3.77 2.28 28.29
CA ALA A 141 -2.66 2.46 27.36
C ALA A 141 -3.08 3.34 26.17
N LYS A 142 -2.19 4.25 25.76
CA LYS A 142 -2.38 5.00 24.52
C LYS A 142 -1.88 4.15 23.37
N THR A 143 -2.78 3.76 22.48
CA THR A 143 -2.44 3.02 21.26
C THR A 143 -2.86 3.76 20.02
N ASN A 144 -2.24 3.40 18.90
CA ASN A 144 -2.65 3.86 17.57
C ASN A 144 -3.93 3.10 17.14
N SER A 145 -5.06 3.42 17.77
CA SER A 145 -6.37 2.84 17.45
C SER A 145 -7.23 3.83 16.69
N PHE A 146 -7.86 3.40 15.61
CA PHE A 146 -8.69 4.21 14.72
C PHE A 146 -10.01 3.52 14.39
N ASP A 147 -11.05 4.31 14.10
CA ASP A 147 -12.31 3.76 13.61
C ASP A 147 -12.12 3.18 12.20
N VAL A 148 -11.33 3.88 11.37
CA VAL A 148 -10.98 3.45 10.02
C VAL A 148 -9.49 3.59 9.79
N VAL A 149 -8.86 2.52 9.31
CA VAL A 149 -7.49 2.55 8.79
C VAL A 149 -7.53 2.32 7.29
N ILE A 150 -6.75 3.10 6.55
CA ILE A 150 -6.64 3.02 5.10
C ILE A 150 -5.18 2.77 4.75
N VAL A 151 -4.88 1.65 4.09
CA VAL A 151 -3.53 1.29 3.62
C VAL A 151 -3.37 1.69 2.17
N GLY A 152 -2.38 2.54 1.91
CA GLY A 152 -2.09 3.14 0.61
C GLY A 152 -2.75 4.50 0.42
N ALA A 153 -1.95 5.55 0.18
CA ALA A 153 -2.38 6.92 -0.14
C ALA A 153 -2.32 7.22 -1.66
N GLY A 154 -2.50 6.19 -2.47
CA GLY A 154 -2.75 6.34 -3.89
C GLY A 154 -4.14 6.91 -4.17
N SER A 155 -4.56 6.82 -5.43
CA SER A 155 -5.90 7.30 -5.87
C SER A 155 -7.03 6.70 -5.04
N GLY A 156 -6.95 5.39 -4.74
CA GLY A 156 -7.96 4.66 -3.98
C GLY A 156 -8.05 5.11 -2.53
N GLY A 157 -6.92 5.19 -1.85
CA GLY A 157 -6.90 5.53 -0.43
C GLY A 157 -7.33 6.96 -0.16
N ILE A 158 -6.80 7.94 -0.91
CA ILE A 158 -7.20 9.35 -0.72
C ILE A 158 -8.68 9.56 -1.10
N ALA A 159 -9.15 8.98 -2.21
CA ALA A 159 -10.55 9.10 -2.60
C ALA A 159 -11.50 8.47 -1.55
N SER A 160 -11.16 7.29 -1.02
CA SER A 160 -11.93 6.65 0.04
C SER A 160 -11.90 7.45 1.33
N ALA A 161 -10.71 7.92 1.74
CA ALA A 161 -10.54 8.79 2.92
C ALA A 161 -11.40 10.05 2.82
N ALA A 162 -11.36 10.73 1.69
CA ALA A 162 -12.15 11.94 1.42
C ALA A 162 -13.66 11.64 1.40
N SER A 163 -14.07 10.53 0.78
CA SER A 163 -15.47 10.10 0.70
C SER A 163 -16.03 9.74 2.07
N ILE A 164 -15.28 9.00 2.90
CA ILE A 164 -15.66 8.65 4.28
C ILE A 164 -15.72 9.93 5.14
N ARG A 165 -14.69 10.76 5.10
CA ARG A 165 -14.60 11.99 5.90
C ARG A 165 -15.72 12.98 5.62
N LYS A 166 -16.14 13.10 4.34
CA LYS A 166 -17.27 13.93 3.93
C LYS A 166 -18.60 13.48 4.54
N ARG A 167 -18.78 12.15 4.70
CA ARG A 167 -20.01 11.55 5.23
C ARG A 167 -20.04 11.48 6.75
N ASN A 168 -18.88 11.37 7.38
CA ASN A 168 -18.77 11.36 8.84
C ASN A 168 -17.44 12.02 9.28
N ARG A 169 -17.55 13.23 9.83
CA ARG A 169 -16.41 14.02 10.29
C ARG A 169 -15.90 13.62 11.68
N GLN A 170 -16.63 12.81 12.43
CA GLN A 170 -16.27 12.42 13.80
C GLN A 170 -15.33 11.23 13.86
N LEU A 171 -15.25 10.43 12.79
CA LEU A 171 -14.41 9.24 12.75
C LEU A 171 -12.93 9.59 12.88
N ARG A 172 -12.23 8.81 13.67
CA ARG A 172 -10.76 8.79 13.71
C ARG A 172 -10.26 7.94 12.56
N ILE A 173 -9.65 8.58 11.57
CA ILE A 173 -9.18 7.91 10.35
C ILE A 173 -7.66 8.03 10.28
N ALA A 174 -6.97 6.89 10.09
CA ALA A 174 -5.56 6.86 9.71
C ALA A 174 -5.41 6.49 8.24
N LEU A 175 -4.47 7.14 7.56
CA LEU A 175 -4.02 6.83 6.21
C LEU A 175 -2.54 6.45 6.27
N ILE A 176 -2.17 5.24 5.86
CA ILE A 176 -0.82 4.68 5.98
C ILE A 176 -0.18 4.60 4.59
N ASP A 177 0.91 5.35 4.38
CA ASP A 177 1.69 5.31 3.15
C ASP A 177 3.06 5.98 3.40
N PRO A 178 4.19 5.36 3.03
CA PRO A 178 5.52 5.93 3.22
C PRO A 178 5.86 7.05 2.23
N SER A 179 5.13 7.16 1.09
CA SER A 179 5.48 8.05 0.00
C SER A 179 5.14 9.51 0.29
N GLU A 180 6.10 10.41 0.07
CA GLU A 180 5.89 11.86 0.14
C GLU A 180 5.28 12.47 -1.12
N SER A 181 5.24 11.69 -2.19
CA SER A 181 4.79 12.14 -3.51
C SER A 181 3.60 11.34 -3.98
N HIS A 182 2.62 12.04 -4.52
CA HIS A 182 1.47 11.45 -5.17
C HIS A 182 1.49 11.73 -6.66
N TYR A 183 1.15 10.71 -7.48
CA TYR A 183 1.28 10.79 -8.92
C TYR A 183 -0.06 10.56 -9.63
N TYR A 184 -0.35 11.42 -10.61
CA TYR A 184 -1.39 11.20 -11.60
C TYR A 184 -0.86 10.29 -12.70
N GLN A 185 -0.78 8.99 -12.42
CA GLN A 185 -0.20 7.98 -13.32
C GLN A 185 -0.81 7.94 -14.73
N PRO A 186 -2.13 8.18 -14.95
CA PRO A 186 -2.70 8.25 -16.30
C PRO A 186 -2.07 9.34 -17.20
N GLY A 187 -1.36 10.29 -16.62
CA GLY A 187 -0.61 11.33 -17.32
C GLY A 187 0.73 10.88 -17.89
N TRP A 188 1.32 9.77 -17.42
CA TRP A 188 2.68 9.37 -17.81
C TRP A 188 2.78 8.97 -19.29
N THR A 189 1.75 8.39 -19.88
CA THR A 189 1.72 8.16 -21.33
C THR A 189 1.71 9.46 -22.13
N MET A 190 1.17 10.54 -21.57
CA MET A 190 1.19 11.88 -22.18
C MET A 190 2.55 12.56 -21.98
N VAL A 191 3.26 12.26 -20.89
CA VAL A 191 4.65 12.71 -20.67
C VAL A 191 5.56 12.02 -21.69
N GLY A 192 5.48 10.70 -21.84
CA GLY A 192 6.26 9.93 -22.82
C GLY A 192 5.96 10.27 -24.28
N ALA A 193 4.92 11.05 -24.54
CA ALA A 193 4.57 11.60 -25.86
C ALA A 193 4.85 13.11 -25.98
N GLY A 194 5.48 13.75 -24.98
CA GLY A 194 5.79 15.17 -24.98
C GLY A 194 4.58 16.10 -24.91
N VAL A 195 3.43 15.62 -24.44
CA VAL A 195 2.19 16.40 -24.31
C VAL A 195 2.08 17.04 -22.92
N PHE A 196 2.48 16.29 -21.87
CA PHE A 196 2.52 16.80 -20.50
C PHE A 196 3.95 17.01 -20.03
N LYS A 197 4.14 18.02 -19.17
CA LYS A 197 5.36 18.13 -18.37
C LYS A 197 5.30 17.14 -17.20
N PRO A 198 6.38 16.45 -16.84
CA PRO A 198 6.39 15.48 -15.73
C PRO A 198 5.83 16.05 -14.43
N GLU A 199 6.23 17.28 -14.08
CA GLU A 199 5.86 17.96 -12.83
C GLU A 199 4.35 18.17 -12.70
N SER A 200 3.64 18.32 -13.83
CA SER A 200 2.17 18.46 -13.83
C SER A 200 1.44 17.22 -13.31
N THR A 201 2.13 16.06 -13.32
CA THR A 201 1.60 14.77 -12.88
C THR A 201 1.98 14.41 -11.43
N ARG A 202 2.75 15.26 -10.74
CA ARG A 202 3.23 15.02 -9.37
C ARG A 202 2.74 16.10 -8.41
N ARG A 203 2.38 15.72 -7.19
CA ARG A 203 2.10 16.63 -6.07
C ARG A 203 2.63 16.08 -4.76
N ALA A 204 2.92 16.95 -3.79
CA ALA A 204 3.28 16.52 -2.45
C ALA A 204 2.06 15.84 -1.78
N MET A 205 2.26 14.65 -1.20
CA MET A 205 1.24 13.83 -0.55
C MET A 205 0.49 14.62 0.52
N ARG A 206 1.21 15.36 1.36
CA ARG A 206 0.65 16.17 2.46
C ARG A 206 -0.44 17.16 2.01
N ASN A 207 -0.37 17.65 0.76
CA ASN A 207 -1.34 18.62 0.22
C ASN A 207 -2.64 17.96 -0.28
N LEU A 208 -2.69 16.63 -0.30
CA LEU A 208 -3.81 15.84 -0.84
C LEU A 208 -4.55 15.08 0.24
N ILE A 209 -3.90 14.82 1.38
CA ILE A 209 -4.54 14.14 2.51
C ILE A 209 -5.65 15.05 3.05
N PRO A 210 -6.90 14.56 3.17
CA PRO A 210 -8.01 15.36 3.68
C PRO A 210 -7.76 15.80 5.13
N GLU A 211 -8.24 17.00 5.46
CA GLU A 211 -8.14 17.56 6.81
C GLU A 211 -8.75 16.64 7.89
N GLY A 212 -8.07 16.53 9.02
CA GLY A 212 -8.48 15.71 10.15
C GLY A 212 -8.24 14.21 9.98
N ILE A 213 -7.43 13.81 8.99
CA ILE A 213 -6.93 12.44 8.83
C ILE A 213 -5.49 12.36 9.32
N THR A 214 -5.19 11.36 10.11
CA THR A 214 -3.83 11.09 10.59
C THR A 214 -3.04 10.37 9.49
N TRP A 215 -1.98 10.98 9.01
CA TRP A 215 -1.06 10.32 8.08
C TRP A 215 0.05 9.62 8.86
N LEU A 216 0.10 8.29 8.76
CA LEU A 216 1.19 7.46 9.27
C LEU A 216 2.14 7.17 8.10
N LYS A 217 3.30 7.84 8.11
CA LYS A 217 4.28 7.80 7.04
C LYS A 217 5.24 6.61 7.22
N GLN A 218 4.68 5.41 7.18
CA GLN A 218 5.39 4.15 7.39
C GLN A 218 4.89 3.08 6.42
N PRO A 219 5.73 2.13 5.99
CA PRO A 219 5.29 0.94 5.29
C PRO A 219 4.49 0.01 6.19
N VAL A 220 3.47 -0.64 5.63
CA VAL A 220 2.81 -1.80 6.26
C VAL A 220 3.63 -3.05 5.98
N VAL A 221 3.91 -3.84 7.02
CA VAL A 221 4.68 -5.09 6.93
C VAL A 221 3.75 -6.30 6.92
N SER A 222 2.73 -6.33 7.80
CA SER A 222 1.83 -7.47 7.91
C SER A 222 0.46 -7.11 8.49
N PHE A 223 -0.47 -8.07 8.37
CA PHE A 223 -1.85 -7.96 8.87
C PHE A 223 -2.16 -9.09 9.84
N GLU A 224 -2.84 -8.74 10.94
CA GLU A 224 -3.51 -9.67 11.86
C GLU A 224 -5.02 -9.42 11.84
N PRO A 225 -5.74 -9.87 10.80
CA PRO A 225 -7.14 -9.49 10.60
C PRO A 225 -8.09 -10.06 11.68
N LYS A 226 -7.75 -11.15 12.35
CA LYS A 226 -8.53 -11.70 13.46
C LYS A 226 -8.49 -10.81 14.71
N GLN A 227 -7.42 -10.06 14.91
CA GLN A 227 -7.21 -9.11 16.01
C GLN A 227 -7.48 -7.65 15.59
N ASN A 228 -7.86 -7.43 14.32
CA ASN A 228 -8.05 -6.08 13.75
C ASN A 228 -6.80 -5.20 13.88
N ARG A 229 -5.64 -5.72 13.50
CA ARG A 229 -4.33 -5.08 13.69
C ARG A 229 -3.49 -5.11 12.43
N ILE A 230 -2.59 -4.11 12.33
CA ILE A 230 -1.59 -3.96 11.27
C ILE A 230 -0.24 -3.67 11.93
N PHE A 231 0.81 -4.31 11.43
CA PHE A 231 2.19 -4.02 11.83
C PHE A 231 2.85 -3.09 10.82
N LEU A 232 3.52 -2.07 11.31
CA LEU A 232 4.32 -1.13 10.54
C LEU A 232 5.80 -1.50 10.63
N GLU A 233 6.60 -1.01 9.67
CA GLU A 233 8.04 -1.30 9.58
C GLU A 233 8.83 -0.85 10.81
N ASP A 234 8.43 0.24 11.45
CA ASP A 234 9.04 0.76 12.68
C ASP A 234 8.67 -0.03 13.94
N GLY A 235 7.96 -1.16 13.80
CA GLY A 235 7.48 -2.01 14.90
C GLY A 235 6.21 -1.51 15.58
N ASN A 236 5.66 -0.37 15.16
CA ASN A 236 4.38 0.12 15.66
C ASN A 236 3.23 -0.78 15.19
N LEU A 237 2.23 -0.88 16.07
CA LEU A 237 0.98 -1.58 15.80
C LEU A 237 -0.15 -0.57 15.69
N VAL A 238 -1.00 -0.76 14.68
CA VAL A 238 -2.20 0.06 14.44
C VAL A 238 -3.44 -0.82 14.51
N SER A 239 -4.38 -0.47 15.40
CA SER A 239 -5.66 -1.16 15.55
C SER A 239 -6.77 -0.42 14.80
N TYR A 240 -7.77 -1.16 14.29
CA TYR A 240 -8.88 -0.61 13.52
C TYR A 240 -10.23 -1.28 13.85
N GLN A 241 -11.33 -0.54 13.65
CA GLN A 241 -12.65 -1.15 13.56
C GLN A 241 -12.94 -1.58 12.12
N GLN A 242 -12.58 -0.74 11.15
CA GLN A 242 -12.70 -1.01 9.71
C GLN A 242 -11.38 -0.76 9.02
N LEU A 243 -11.03 -1.61 8.03
CA LEU A 243 -9.81 -1.50 7.25
C LEU A 243 -10.13 -1.36 5.77
N VAL A 244 -9.51 -0.39 5.10
CA VAL A 244 -9.51 -0.25 3.64
C VAL A 244 -8.10 -0.54 3.10
N VAL A 245 -7.98 -1.45 2.13
CA VAL A 245 -6.69 -1.85 1.56
C VAL A 245 -6.65 -1.45 0.08
N SER A 246 -5.80 -0.47 -0.27
CA SER A 246 -5.70 0.09 -1.63
C SER A 246 -4.28 0.56 -2.00
N PRO A 247 -3.22 -0.23 -1.74
CA PRO A 247 -1.84 0.20 -1.99
C PRO A 247 -1.43 0.16 -3.47
N GLY A 248 -2.32 -0.23 -4.37
CA GLY A 248 -2.01 -0.45 -5.78
C GLY A 248 -1.35 -1.81 -6.03
N LEU A 249 -0.55 -1.89 -7.08
CA LEU A 249 0.15 -3.11 -7.50
C LEU A 249 1.67 -2.89 -7.56
N LYS A 250 2.41 -4.00 -7.60
CA LYS A 250 3.86 -4.05 -7.76
C LYS A 250 4.19 -4.29 -9.24
N LEU A 251 5.13 -3.52 -9.77
CA LEU A 251 5.75 -3.74 -11.08
C LEU A 251 6.91 -4.71 -10.90
N ASN A 252 6.83 -5.88 -11.49
CA ASN A 252 7.83 -6.93 -11.31
C ASN A 252 8.92 -6.85 -12.40
N TRP A 253 9.84 -5.88 -12.24
CA TRP A 253 10.93 -5.64 -13.18
C TRP A 253 11.92 -6.82 -13.25
N SER A 254 12.21 -7.44 -12.11
CA SER A 254 13.12 -8.57 -11.98
C SER A 254 12.62 -9.88 -12.62
N ALA A 255 11.34 -9.93 -13.02
CA ALA A 255 10.80 -11.07 -13.77
C ALA A 255 11.35 -11.15 -15.21
N ILE A 256 12.03 -10.12 -15.70
CA ILE A 256 12.64 -10.08 -17.02
C ILE A 256 14.16 -10.00 -16.83
N GLU A 257 14.88 -11.04 -17.26
CA GLU A 257 16.34 -11.13 -17.11
C GLU A 257 17.05 -9.92 -17.74
N GLY A 258 17.99 -9.30 -17.00
CA GLY A 258 18.81 -8.18 -17.47
C GLY A 258 18.07 -6.84 -17.60
N LEU A 259 16.75 -6.78 -17.33
CA LEU A 259 15.98 -5.53 -17.51
C LEU A 259 16.37 -4.46 -16.51
N GLU A 260 16.50 -4.77 -15.22
CA GLU A 260 16.78 -3.77 -14.18
C GLU A 260 18.11 -3.07 -14.40
N GLU A 261 19.09 -3.77 -14.97
CA GLU A 261 20.43 -3.27 -15.23
C GLU A 261 20.48 -2.25 -16.36
N THR A 262 19.49 -2.23 -17.25
CA THR A 262 19.47 -1.38 -18.43
C THR A 262 18.30 -0.40 -18.48
N LEU A 263 17.31 -0.55 -17.59
CA LEU A 263 16.12 0.30 -17.56
C LEU A 263 16.47 1.77 -17.30
N GLY A 264 16.06 2.65 -18.22
CA GLY A 264 16.38 4.09 -18.17
C GLY A 264 17.67 4.46 -18.92
N ARG A 265 18.28 3.52 -19.65
CA ARG A 265 19.46 3.72 -20.50
C ARG A 265 19.44 2.74 -21.67
N ASN A 266 20.40 2.89 -22.61
CA ASN A 266 20.57 1.99 -23.75
C ASN A 266 19.29 1.77 -24.58
N GLY A 267 18.46 2.80 -24.75
CA GLY A 267 17.20 2.67 -25.50
C GLY A 267 16.06 1.98 -24.77
N VAL A 268 16.25 1.49 -23.53
CA VAL A 268 15.24 0.75 -22.75
C VAL A 268 14.49 1.68 -21.79
N THR A 269 13.17 1.76 -21.93
CA THR A 269 12.33 2.70 -21.20
C THR A 269 10.96 2.14 -20.81
N SER A 270 10.18 2.91 -20.04
CA SER A 270 8.81 2.57 -19.66
C SER A 270 8.01 3.78 -19.24
N ASN A 271 6.74 3.85 -19.63
CA ASN A 271 5.80 4.84 -19.09
C ASN A 271 5.07 4.35 -17.80
N TYR A 272 5.51 3.24 -17.23
CA TYR A 272 4.99 2.73 -15.96
C TYR A 272 5.73 3.29 -14.72
N ARG A 273 6.79 4.10 -14.96
CA ARG A 273 7.52 4.84 -13.90
C ARG A 273 7.60 6.33 -14.27
N TYR A 274 7.47 7.17 -13.24
CA TYR A 274 7.50 8.63 -13.38
C TYR A 274 8.80 9.16 -13.98
N ASP A 275 9.93 8.65 -13.53
CA ASP A 275 11.28 9.05 -13.92
C ASP A 275 11.66 8.57 -15.34
N LEU A 276 11.02 7.52 -15.83
CA LEU A 276 11.29 6.96 -17.16
C LEU A 276 10.44 7.57 -18.28
N ALA A 277 9.27 8.08 -17.96
CA ALA A 277 8.39 8.67 -18.97
C ALA A 277 9.05 9.85 -19.74
N PRO A 278 9.83 10.76 -19.12
CA PRO A 278 10.60 11.74 -19.85
C PRO A 278 11.63 11.13 -20.80
N TYR A 279 12.32 10.08 -20.37
CA TYR A 279 13.30 9.37 -21.20
C TYR A 279 12.63 8.69 -22.40
N THR A 280 11.41 8.16 -22.25
CA THR A 280 10.62 7.69 -23.39
C THR A 280 10.47 8.78 -24.45
N TRP A 281 10.11 9.99 -24.01
CA TRP A 281 9.98 11.12 -24.96
C TRP A 281 11.30 11.50 -25.62
N GLU A 282 12.41 11.47 -24.89
CA GLU A 282 13.74 11.74 -25.45
C GLU A 282 14.09 10.75 -26.57
N LEU A 283 13.88 9.45 -26.31
CA LEU A 283 14.09 8.39 -27.29
C LEU A 283 13.19 8.56 -28.53
N VAL A 284 11.89 8.77 -28.33
CA VAL A 284 10.91 8.92 -29.41
C VAL A 284 11.25 10.10 -30.31
N ARG A 285 11.58 11.27 -29.74
CA ARG A 285 11.92 12.45 -30.55
C ARG A 285 13.31 12.35 -31.19
N GLY A 286 14.19 11.54 -30.62
CA GLY A 286 15.55 11.33 -31.13
C GLY A 286 15.65 10.34 -32.28
N LEU A 287 14.76 9.34 -32.33
CA LEU A 287 14.80 8.30 -33.35
C LEU A 287 14.44 8.86 -34.74
N ARG A 288 15.30 8.63 -35.73
CA ARG A 288 15.11 9.05 -37.11
C ARG A 288 15.01 7.89 -38.09
N SER A 289 15.56 6.75 -37.72
CA SER A 289 15.49 5.47 -38.45
C SER A 289 15.80 4.36 -37.45
N GLY A 290 15.39 3.12 -37.76
CA GLY A 290 15.70 1.95 -36.96
C GLY A 290 14.44 1.22 -36.49
N LYS A 291 14.53 0.54 -35.31
CA LYS A 291 13.51 -0.35 -34.81
C LYS A 291 13.01 0.05 -33.43
N ALA A 292 11.70 0.25 -33.31
CA ALA A 292 11.02 0.55 -32.05
C ALA A 292 10.15 -0.64 -31.64
N VAL A 293 10.45 -1.20 -30.47
CA VAL A 293 9.78 -2.39 -29.92
C VAL A 293 8.96 -1.97 -28.68
N PHE A 294 7.71 -2.37 -28.65
CA PHE A 294 6.78 -2.12 -27.53
C PHE A 294 6.26 -3.46 -27.00
N THR A 295 6.13 -3.60 -25.67
CA THR A 295 5.76 -4.88 -25.07
C THR A 295 4.55 -4.78 -24.17
N GLN A 296 3.75 -5.85 -24.13
CA GLN A 296 2.64 -6.04 -23.21
C GLN A 296 2.70 -7.45 -22.61
N PRO A 297 2.83 -7.60 -21.29
CA PRO A 297 2.84 -8.91 -20.63
C PRO A 297 1.43 -9.49 -20.53
N SER A 298 1.34 -10.71 -19.98
CA SER A 298 0.06 -11.33 -19.65
C SER A 298 -0.77 -10.49 -18.65
N MET A 299 -2.08 -10.59 -18.77
CA MET A 299 -3.01 -9.97 -17.85
C MET A 299 -2.99 -10.65 -16.46
N PRO A 300 -3.29 -9.94 -15.36
CA PRO A 300 -3.79 -8.56 -15.32
C PRO A 300 -2.68 -7.51 -15.26
N ILE A 301 -2.89 -6.37 -15.93
CA ILE A 301 -2.04 -5.18 -15.80
C ILE A 301 -2.88 -3.93 -15.53
N LYS A 302 -2.29 -2.92 -14.89
CA LYS A 302 -2.95 -1.61 -14.81
C LYS A 302 -3.04 -0.99 -16.19
N CYS A 303 -4.24 -0.53 -16.55
CA CYS A 303 -4.54 0.10 -17.83
C CYS A 303 -4.06 -0.73 -19.04
N ALA A 304 -4.74 -1.84 -19.35
CA ALA A 304 -4.42 -2.77 -20.45
C ALA A 304 -4.17 -2.10 -21.82
N GLY A 305 -4.66 -0.88 -22.02
CA GLY A 305 -4.36 -0.11 -23.24
C GLY A 305 -3.14 0.79 -23.15
N ALA A 306 -2.44 0.88 -21.99
CA ALA A 306 -1.32 1.81 -21.85
C ALA A 306 -0.12 1.47 -22.76
N PRO A 307 0.27 0.19 -22.96
CA PRO A 307 1.34 -0.16 -23.87
C PRO A 307 1.07 0.29 -25.32
N GLN A 308 -0.17 0.11 -25.79
CA GLN A 308 -0.58 0.54 -27.14
C GLN A 308 -0.54 2.06 -27.32
N LYS A 309 -0.92 2.82 -26.26
CA LYS A 309 -0.90 4.29 -26.32
C LYS A 309 0.48 4.85 -26.63
N VAL A 310 1.51 4.21 -26.07
CA VAL A 310 2.90 4.62 -26.33
C VAL A 310 3.26 4.36 -27.78
N MET A 311 2.96 3.18 -28.29
CA MET A 311 3.18 2.82 -29.69
C MET A 311 2.50 3.83 -30.63
N TYR A 312 1.20 4.08 -30.44
CA TYR A 312 0.44 4.99 -31.31
C TYR A 312 0.96 6.43 -31.26
N LEU A 313 1.23 6.96 -30.06
CA LEU A 313 1.68 8.35 -29.92
C LEU A 313 3.10 8.54 -30.45
N SER A 314 3.96 7.54 -30.33
CA SER A 314 5.29 7.53 -30.94
C SER A 314 5.20 7.50 -32.47
N ALA A 315 4.40 6.59 -33.00
CA ALA A 315 4.17 6.47 -34.44
C ALA A 315 3.56 7.74 -35.06
N ASP A 316 2.59 8.38 -34.37
CA ASP A 316 2.03 9.65 -34.79
C ASP A 316 3.08 10.78 -34.83
N TYR A 317 3.99 10.81 -33.83
CA TYR A 317 5.07 11.77 -33.83
C TYR A 317 6.01 11.54 -35.03
N TRP A 318 6.41 10.29 -35.31
CA TRP A 318 7.28 9.96 -36.43
C TRP A 318 6.60 10.23 -37.79
N LEU A 319 5.29 9.99 -37.91
CA LEU A 319 4.52 10.34 -39.11
C LEU A 319 4.54 11.84 -39.35
N ARG A 320 4.22 12.64 -38.32
CA ARG A 320 4.23 14.12 -38.42
C ARG A 320 5.61 14.71 -38.65
N SER A 321 6.67 14.00 -38.21
CA SER A 321 8.06 14.37 -38.44
C SER A 321 8.63 13.84 -39.75
N SER A 322 7.79 13.18 -40.58
CA SER A 322 8.16 12.61 -41.89
C SER A 322 9.31 11.58 -41.85
N VAL A 323 9.45 10.86 -40.72
CA VAL A 323 10.49 9.82 -40.55
C VAL A 323 9.92 8.40 -40.39
N LEU A 324 8.59 8.25 -40.26
CA LEU A 324 7.93 6.98 -40.00
C LEU A 324 8.33 5.88 -40.99
N ASN A 325 8.49 6.22 -42.25
CA ASN A 325 8.88 5.28 -43.30
C ASN A 325 10.29 4.66 -43.17
N LYS A 326 11.10 5.19 -42.22
CA LYS A 326 12.43 4.70 -41.87
C LYS A 326 12.48 3.96 -40.55
N ILE A 327 11.33 3.81 -39.89
CA ILE A 327 11.24 3.20 -38.55
C ILE A 327 10.31 1.98 -38.62
N SER A 328 10.83 0.80 -38.27
CA SER A 328 10.02 -0.40 -38.04
C SER A 328 9.41 -0.32 -36.63
N ILE A 329 8.12 -0.64 -36.54
CA ILE A 329 7.38 -0.63 -35.28
C ILE A 329 6.88 -2.06 -35.03
N ASP A 330 7.31 -2.66 -33.93
CA ASP A 330 6.88 -3.98 -33.49
C ASP A 330 6.19 -3.90 -32.13
N PHE A 331 5.02 -4.51 -32.00
CA PHE A 331 4.26 -4.62 -30.77
C PHE A 331 4.10 -6.08 -30.36
N HIS A 332 4.86 -6.51 -29.35
CA HIS A 332 4.83 -7.85 -28.81
C HIS A 332 3.86 -7.93 -27.62
N ASN A 333 2.86 -8.79 -27.73
CA ASN A 333 1.80 -8.96 -26.74
C ASN A 333 1.70 -10.44 -26.34
N ALA A 334 1.88 -10.71 -25.05
CA ALA A 334 1.72 -12.05 -24.49
C ALA A 334 0.28 -12.61 -24.61
N GLY A 335 -0.71 -11.75 -24.81
CA GLY A 335 -2.10 -12.14 -25.08
C GLY A 335 -2.37 -12.38 -26.56
N GLY A 336 -3.52 -12.99 -26.86
CA GLY A 336 -3.92 -13.34 -28.23
C GLY A 336 -4.72 -12.24 -28.97
N VAL A 337 -4.98 -11.09 -28.35
CA VAL A 337 -5.82 -10.01 -28.94
C VAL A 337 -5.26 -8.63 -28.61
N LEU A 338 -5.46 -7.68 -29.51
CA LEU A 338 -4.98 -6.30 -29.33
C LEU A 338 -5.63 -5.60 -28.15
N PHE A 339 -6.93 -5.81 -27.94
CA PHE A 339 -7.68 -5.25 -26.80
C PHE A 339 -8.84 -6.18 -26.41
N GLY A 340 -9.07 -6.37 -25.11
CA GLY A 340 -10.01 -7.36 -24.59
C GLY A 340 -11.50 -7.06 -24.86
N ILE A 341 -11.85 -5.85 -25.33
CA ILE A 341 -13.23 -5.47 -25.70
C ILE A 341 -13.31 -5.31 -27.20
N ALA A 342 -13.86 -6.32 -27.87
CA ALA A 342 -13.90 -6.44 -29.33
C ALA A 342 -14.50 -5.21 -30.05
N TYR A 343 -15.47 -4.56 -29.43
CA TYR A 343 -16.12 -3.34 -29.96
C TYR A 343 -15.15 -2.22 -30.34
N TYR A 344 -14.03 -2.08 -29.62
CA TYR A 344 -13.06 -1.02 -29.86
C TYR A 344 -11.92 -1.43 -30.81
N VAL A 345 -11.78 -2.72 -31.10
CA VAL A 345 -10.67 -3.27 -31.90
C VAL A 345 -10.62 -2.69 -33.33
N PRO A 346 -11.73 -2.56 -34.07
CA PRO A 346 -11.68 -1.99 -35.43
C PRO A 346 -11.08 -0.58 -35.49
N ALA A 347 -11.45 0.30 -34.54
CA ALA A 347 -10.88 1.64 -34.46
C ALA A 347 -9.37 1.61 -34.15
N LEU A 348 -8.91 0.67 -33.31
CA LEU A 348 -7.48 0.53 -32.97
C LEU A 348 -6.69 -0.04 -34.14
N MET A 349 -7.24 -1.03 -34.86
CA MET A 349 -6.60 -1.65 -36.04
C MET A 349 -6.40 -0.64 -37.16
N SER A 350 -7.34 0.29 -37.40
CA SER A 350 -7.16 1.35 -38.41
C SER A 350 -5.91 2.21 -38.14
N TYR A 351 -5.51 2.37 -36.87
CA TYR A 351 -4.27 3.07 -36.51
C TYR A 351 -3.02 2.16 -36.60
N VAL A 352 -3.16 0.87 -36.34
CA VAL A 352 -2.08 -0.11 -36.61
C VAL A 352 -1.73 -0.08 -38.09
N GLU A 353 -2.73 -0.16 -38.98
CA GLU A 353 -2.57 -0.07 -40.44
C GLU A 353 -1.99 1.28 -40.88
N LYS A 354 -2.57 2.41 -40.36
CA LYS A 354 -2.09 3.77 -40.64
C LYS A 354 -0.59 3.93 -40.34
N TYR A 355 -0.11 3.33 -39.26
CA TYR A 355 1.29 3.45 -38.84
C TYR A 355 2.18 2.28 -39.33
N LYS A 356 1.58 1.32 -40.00
CA LYS A 356 2.28 0.09 -40.48
C LYS A 356 3.01 -0.64 -39.35
N ALA A 357 2.37 -0.71 -38.16
CA ALA A 357 2.94 -1.43 -37.04
C ALA A 357 2.68 -2.93 -37.16
N ASN A 358 3.70 -3.73 -36.84
CA ASN A 358 3.62 -5.18 -36.80
C ASN A 358 3.12 -5.63 -35.42
N LEU A 359 2.14 -6.52 -35.41
CA LEU A 359 1.61 -7.10 -34.15
C LEU A 359 2.07 -8.55 -34.01
N HIS A 360 2.67 -8.87 -32.87
CA HIS A 360 3.13 -10.19 -32.50
C HIS A 360 2.35 -10.65 -31.27
N PHE A 361 1.51 -11.66 -31.43
CA PHE A 361 0.66 -12.18 -30.33
C PHE A 361 1.23 -13.48 -29.78
N GLY A 362 0.95 -13.77 -28.50
CA GLY A 362 1.46 -14.94 -27.80
C GLY A 362 2.94 -14.83 -27.43
N GLU A 363 3.55 -13.65 -27.58
CA GLU A 363 4.98 -13.42 -27.34
C GLU A 363 5.22 -12.66 -26.03
N THR A 364 5.99 -13.26 -25.13
CA THR A 364 6.31 -12.72 -23.82
C THR A 364 7.78 -12.32 -23.75
N LEU A 365 8.06 -11.06 -23.41
CA LEU A 365 9.44 -10.60 -23.16
C LEU A 365 10.00 -11.30 -21.91
N ILE A 366 11.14 -12.00 -22.08
CA ILE A 366 11.78 -12.77 -21.00
C ILE A 366 13.17 -12.27 -20.63
N LYS A 367 13.87 -11.59 -21.55
CA LYS A 367 15.25 -11.15 -21.36
C LYS A 367 15.57 -9.89 -22.16
N VAL A 368 16.43 -9.04 -21.62
CA VAL A 368 16.95 -7.84 -22.30
C VAL A 368 18.46 -7.72 -22.08
N ASP A 369 19.20 -7.52 -23.17
CA ASP A 369 20.58 -7.01 -23.14
C ASP A 369 20.60 -5.61 -23.77
N GLY A 370 20.55 -4.58 -22.93
CA GLY A 370 20.53 -3.20 -23.42
C GLY A 370 21.85 -2.75 -24.02
N LYS A 371 22.99 -3.34 -23.65
CA LYS A 371 24.31 -2.99 -24.24
C LYS A 371 24.41 -3.48 -25.68
N GLN A 372 23.82 -4.64 -25.96
CA GLN A 372 23.77 -5.21 -27.32
C GLN A 372 22.52 -4.80 -28.08
N HIS A 373 21.59 -4.04 -27.46
CA HIS A 373 20.29 -3.67 -28.04
C HIS A 373 19.46 -4.89 -28.47
N LYS A 374 19.41 -5.94 -27.63
CA LYS A 374 18.72 -7.21 -27.92
C LYS A 374 17.65 -7.52 -26.87
N ALA A 375 16.51 -8.01 -27.34
CA ALA A 375 15.40 -8.47 -26.50
C ALA A 375 14.99 -9.89 -26.94
N TRP A 376 14.70 -10.78 -25.97
CA TRP A 376 14.27 -12.16 -26.24
C TRP A 376 12.83 -12.34 -25.83
N PHE A 377 12.07 -12.96 -26.70
CA PHE A 377 10.66 -13.24 -26.54
C PHE A 377 10.42 -14.74 -26.54
N ALA A 378 9.71 -15.25 -25.53
CA ALA A 378 9.21 -16.61 -25.52
C ALA A 378 7.85 -16.67 -26.20
N CYS A 379 7.68 -17.61 -27.14
CA CYS A 379 6.41 -17.93 -27.77
C CYS A 379 6.11 -19.43 -27.57
N LYS A 380 4.86 -19.76 -27.27
CA LYS A 380 4.39 -21.14 -27.24
C LYS A 380 3.72 -21.46 -28.57
N ASP A 381 4.17 -22.50 -29.22
CA ASP A 381 3.52 -23.03 -30.42
C ASP A 381 2.24 -23.83 -30.06
N ASP A 382 1.52 -24.28 -31.10
CA ASP A 382 0.29 -25.06 -30.94
C ASP A 382 0.50 -26.43 -30.25
N THR A 383 1.74 -26.89 -30.16
CA THR A 383 2.12 -28.14 -29.44
C THR A 383 2.47 -27.87 -27.99
N GLY A 384 2.54 -26.60 -27.56
CA GLY A 384 2.93 -26.16 -26.23
C GLY A 384 4.46 -26.08 -26.04
N MET A 385 5.25 -26.31 -27.09
CA MET A 385 6.70 -26.14 -27.05
C MET A 385 7.03 -24.64 -27.02
N THR A 386 7.92 -24.25 -26.11
CA THR A 386 8.40 -22.88 -26.01
C THR A 386 9.59 -22.66 -26.93
N THR A 387 9.48 -21.70 -27.83
CA THR A 387 10.56 -21.21 -28.69
C THR A 387 10.95 -19.80 -28.25
N GLU A 388 12.21 -19.43 -28.46
CA GLU A 388 12.72 -18.10 -28.17
C GLU A 388 13.13 -17.37 -29.45
N THR A 389 12.68 -16.13 -29.58
CA THR A 389 13.07 -15.25 -30.69
C THR A 389 13.85 -14.06 -30.15
N CYS A 390 15.00 -13.77 -30.74
CA CYS A 390 15.83 -12.61 -30.45
C CYS A 390 15.53 -11.49 -31.44
N VAL A 391 15.27 -10.29 -30.92
CA VAL A 391 14.91 -9.09 -31.69
C VAL A 391 15.88 -7.96 -31.35
N ASP A 392 16.46 -7.31 -32.35
CA ASP A 392 17.22 -6.08 -32.16
C ASP A 392 16.30 -4.87 -32.00
N PHE A 393 16.71 -3.85 -31.24
CA PHE A 393 15.95 -2.63 -31.05
C PHE A 393 16.84 -1.38 -30.92
N ASP A 394 16.32 -0.24 -31.35
CA ASP A 394 16.85 1.09 -31.00
C ASP A 394 16.07 1.70 -29.83
N ILE A 395 14.76 1.41 -29.76
CA ILE A 395 13.90 1.72 -28.61
C ILE A 395 13.18 0.45 -28.17
N LEU A 396 13.27 0.13 -26.88
CA LEU A 396 12.45 -0.89 -26.23
C LEU A 396 11.62 -0.26 -25.12
N HIS A 397 10.31 -0.16 -25.33
CA HIS A 397 9.37 0.26 -24.28
C HIS A 397 8.78 -0.95 -23.58
N VAL A 398 9.12 -1.14 -22.33
CA VAL A 398 8.71 -2.30 -21.53
C VAL A 398 7.50 -1.98 -20.66
N CYS A 399 6.44 -2.80 -20.79
CA CYS A 399 5.45 -2.99 -19.75
C CYS A 399 5.82 -4.26 -18.98
N PRO A 400 6.24 -4.19 -17.71
CA PRO A 400 6.65 -5.37 -16.96
C PRO A 400 5.43 -6.19 -16.50
N PRO A 401 5.59 -7.46 -16.14
CA PRO A 401 4.61 -8.22 -15.39
C PRO A 401 4.22 -7.49 -14.10
N GLN A 402 2.99 -7.70 -13.65
CA GLN A 402 2.44 -6.98 -12.49
C GLN A 402 1.79 -7.96 -11.52
N CYS A 403 1.96 -7.72 -10.23
CA CYS A 403 1.42 -8.56 -9.15
C CYS A 403 0.96 -7.69 -7.98
N ALA A 404 0.29 -8.30 -7.02
CA ALA A 404 -0.01 -7.61 -5.76
C ALA A 404 1.30 -7.36 -4.97
N PRO A 405 1.35 -6.32 -4.11
CA PRO A 405 2.47 -6.12 -3.19
C PRO A 405 2.70 -7.33 -2.29
N ASP A 406 3.96 -7.63 -1.98
CA ASP A 406 4.36 -8.85 -1.25
C ASP A 406 3.68 -8.96 0.13
N PHE A 407 3.49 -7.85 0.84
CA PHE A 407 2.80 -7.82 2.13
C PHE A 407 1.29 -8.14 2.04
N ILE A 408 0.71 -8.10 0.83
CA ILE A 408 -0.65 -8.59 0.56
C ILE A 408 -0.60 -10.05 0.13
N SER A 409 0.23 -10.39 -0.87
CA SER A 409 0.28 -11.75 -1.42
C SER A 409 0.68 -12.80 -0.37
N ASN A 410 1.51 -12.42 0.61
CA ASN A 410 1.94 -13.26 1.72
C ASN A 410 1.04 -13.17 2.96
N SER A 411 -0.13 -12.52 2.87
CA SER A 411 -1.01 -12.27 4.00
C SER A 411 -2.28 -13.14 3.97
N PRO A 412 -2.99 -13.26 5.10
CA PRO A 412 -4.32 -13.86 5.13
C PRO A 412 -5.37 -13.15 4.26
N LEU A 413 -5.06 -11.99 3.68
CA LEU A 413 -5.99 -11.22 2.86
C LEU A 413 -5.97 -11.62 1.37
N ALA A 414 -4.98 -12.41 0.96
CA ALA A 414 -4.80 -12.80 -0.43
C ALA A 414 -5.74 -13.93 -0.86
N ASP A 415 -6.11 -13.93 -2.14
CA ASP A 415 -6.65 -15.08 -2.85
C ASP A 415 -5.52 -16.04 -3.30
N ALA A 416 -5.88 -17.11 -4.01
CA ALA A 416 -4.91 -18.10 -4.51
C ALA A 416 -3.88 -17.52 -5.51
N ASN A 417 -4.17 -16.38 -6.13
CA ASN A 417 -3.29 -15.69 -7.07
C ASN A 417 -2.51 -14.54 -6.43
N GLY A 418 -2.61 -14.37 -5.10
CA GLY A 418 -1.92 -13.35 -4.34
C GLY A 418 -2.59 -11.97 -4.31
N TRP A 419 -3.75 -11.77 -4.96
CA TRP A 419 -4.50 -10.52 -4.94
C TRP A 419 -5.41 -10.42 -3.72
N LEU A 420 -5.69 -9.19 -3.27
CA LEU A 420 -6.66 -8.96 -2.19
C LEU A 420 -8.03 -9.52 -2.57
N ASP A 421 -8.55 -10.46 -1.77
CA ASP A 421 -9.75 -11.25 -2.07
C ASP A 421 -11.05 -10.51 -1.69
N VAL A 422 -11.71 -9.89 -2.65
CA VAL A 422 -12.92 -9.10 -2.44
C VAL A 422 -14.14 -9.64 -3.21
N ASP A 423 -15.30 -9.37 -2.68
CA ASP A 423 -16.54 -9.50 -3.44
C ASP A 423 -16.58 -8.41 -4.55
N PRO A 424 -16.83 -8.76 -5.80
CA PRO A 424 -16.72 -7.84 -6.91
C PRO A 424 -17.77 -6.70 -6.91
N LYS A 425 -18.90 -6.88 -6.22
CA LYS A 425 -19.97 -5.88 -6.14
C LYS A 425 -19.81 -4.95 -4.95
N THR A 426 -19.65 -5.52 -3.76
CA THR A 426 -19.59 -4.75 -2.52
C THR A 426 -18.20 -4.23 -2.19
N LEU A 427 -17.16 -4.85 -2.78
CA LEU A 427 -15.74 -4.59 -2.53
C LEU A 427 -15.32 -4.92 -1.08
N ARG A 428 -16.15 -5.70 -0.36
CA ARG A 428 -15.81 -6.24 0.95
C ARG A 428 -14.99 -7.50 0.80
N HIS A 429 -14.02 -7.69 1.70
CA HIS A 429 -13.22 -8.92 1.75
C HIS A 429 -14.10 -10.14 2.04
N LYS A 430 -13.95 -11.23 1.26
CA LYS A 430 -14.83 -12.40 1.35
C LYS A 430 -14.80 -13.10 2.71
N ARG A 431 -13.64 -13.11 3.42
CA ARG A 431 -13.47 -13.77 4.72
C ARG A 431 -13.62 -12.84 5.91
N PHE A 432 -13.29 -11.55 5.79
CA PHE A 432 -13.26 -10.59 6.90
C PHE A 432 -14.26 -9.46 6.66
N LYS A 433 -15.33 -9.45 7.47
CA LYS A 433 -16.47 -8.55 7.27
C LYS A 433 -16.19 -7.06 7.47
N ASN A 434 -15.08 -6.71 8.11
CA ASN A 434 -14.65 -5.34 8.40
C ASN A 434 -13.44 -4.90 7.57
N ILE A 435 -13.13 -5.62 6.48
CA ILE A 435 -12.05 -5.30 5.57
C ILE A 435 -12.62 -5.07 4.17
N TRP A 436 -12.13 -4.04 3.51
CA TRP A 436 -12.56 -3.55 2.21
C TRP A 436 -11.37 -3.39 1.29
N GLY A 437 -11.55 -3.61 -0.01
CA GLY A 437 -10.47 -3.46 -0.98
C GLY A 437 -10.93 -2.72 -2.22
N LEU A 438 -10.04 -1.92 -2.81
CA LEU A 438 -10.32 -1.25 -4.09
C LEU A 438 -9.03 -0.96 -4.86
N GLY A 439 -9.20 -0.61 -6.12
CA GLY A 439 -8.09 -0.28 -7.02
C GLY A 439 -7.33 -1.51 -7.48
N ASP A 440 -6.05 -1.29 -7.82
CA ASP A 440 -5.27 -2.30 -8.54
C ASP A 440 -4.84 -3.48 -7.67
N ALA A 441 -4.92 -3.35 -6.33
CA ALA A 441 -4.54 -4.41 -5.40
C ALA A 441 -5.52 -5.58 -5.32
N CYS A 442 -6.80 -5.39 -5.70
CA CYS A 442 -7.85 -6.39 -5.51
C CYS A 442 -8.08 -7.27 -6.76
N ASN A 443 -8.71 -8.44 -6.50
CA ASN A 443 -9.04 -9.44 -7.52
C ASN A 443 -10.36 -9.18 -8.26
N ALA A 444 -11.01 -8.03 -8.06
CA ALA A 444 -12.23 -7.70 -8.81
C ALA A 444 -11.96 -7.81 -10.33
N PRO A 445 -12.82 -8.53 -11.10
CA PRO A 445 -12.55 -8.84 -12.52
C PRO A 445 -12.86 -7.66 -13.44
N ASN A 446 -12.25 -6.51 -13.15
CA ASN A 446 -12.41 -5.27 -13.89
C ASN A 446 -11.06 -4.73 -14.40
N ALA A 447 -11.12 -3.71 -15.23
CA ALA A 447 -9.90 -2.99 -15.63
C ALA A 447 -9.30 -2.23 -14.46
N LYS A 448 -8.02 -2.50 -14.14
CA LYS A 448 -7.24 -1.79 -13.10
C LYS A 448 -6.94 -0.36 -13.59
N THR A 449 -7.87 0.57 -13.34
CA THR A 449 -7.81 1.95 -13.83
C THR A 449 -8.25 2.96 -12.76
N MET A 450 -7.79 4.19 -12.89
CA MET A 450 -8.24 5.31 -12.05
C MET A 450 -9.76 5.55 -12.18
N ALA A 451 -10.33 5.30 -13.36
CA ALA A 451 -11.76 5.43 -13.59
C ALA A 451 -12.58 4.40 -12.78
N ALA A 452 -12.07 3.17 -12.65
CA ALA A 452 -12.63 2.15 -11.77
C ALA A 452 -12.60 2.62 -10.30
N VAL A 453 -11.46 3.10 -9.84
CA VAL A 453 -11.30 3.63 -8.46
C VAL A 453 -12.29 4.75 -8.17
N ARG A 454 -12.57 5.63 -9.13
CA ARG A 454 -13.55 6.72 -8.99
C ARG A 454 -14.95 6.20 -8.63
N LYS A 455 -15.36 5.06 -9.21
CA LYS A 455 -16.62 4.39 -8.89
C LYS A 455 -16.56 3.55 -7.62
N GLN A 456 -15.43 2.91 -7.38
CA GLN A 456 -15.24 2.01 -6.23
C GLN A 456 -15.17 2.75 -4.89
N ALA A 457 -14.49 3.89 -4.81
CA ALA A 457 -14.29 4.61 -3.55
C ALA A 457 -15.61 5.03 -2.86
N PRO A 458 -16.64 5.55 -3.54
CA PRO A 458 -17.94 5.82 -2.94
C PRO A 458 -18.68 4.56 -2.47
N VAL A 459 -18.56 3.44 -3.20
CA VAL A 459 -19.17 2.15 -2.82
C VAL A 459 -18.57 1.67 -1.50
N VAL A 460 -17.23 1.61 -1.41
CA VAL A 460 -16.53 1.26 -0.17
C VAL A 460 -16.91 2.19 0.97
N ALA A 461 -16.93 3.51 0.74
CA ALA A 461 -17.24 4.47 1.79
C ALA A 461 -18.67 4.30 2.36
N ARG A 462 -19.67 4.07 1.50
CA ARG A 462 -21.07 3.86 1.92
C ARG A 462 -21.22 2.56 2.70
N ASN A 463 -20.72 1.44 2.14
CA ASN A 463 -20.85 0.13 2.75
C ASN A 463 -20.06 0.03 4.07
N LEU A 464 -18.87 0.60 4.15
CA LEU A 464 -18.07 0.67 5.39
C LEU A 464 -18.80 1.45 6.48
N LEU A 465 -19.41 2.59 6.15
CA LEU A 465 -20.17 3.40 7.12
C LEU A 465 -21.46 2.69 7.58
N ASN A 466 -22.10 1.91 6.70
CA ASN A 466 -23.21 1.05 7.07
C ASN A 466 -22.74 -0.06 8.02
N ALA A 467 -21.61 -0.70 7.74
CA ALA A 467 -21.03 -1.73 8.61
C ALA A 467 -20.70 -1.19 10.02
N LEU A 468 -20.16 0.03 10.15
CA LEU A 468 -19.96 0.68 11.46
C LEU A 468 -21.26 0.90 12.26
N ARG A 469 -22.40 0.93 11.56
CA ARG A 469 -23.74 1.11 12.17
C ARG A 469 -24.53 -0.20 12.23
N SER A 470 -23.87 -1.33 11.96
CA SER A 470 -24.51 -2.66 11.87
C SER A 470 -25.66 -2.71 10.85
N LYS A 471 -25.56 -1.93 9.77
CA LYS A 471 -26.50 -1.95 8.64
C LYS A 471 -25.95 -2.78 7.48
N PRO A 472 -26.83 -3.34 6.60
CA PRO A 472 -26.40 -4.07 5.41
C PRO A 472 -25.69 -3.16 4.39
N GLU A 473 -24.97 -3.80 3.45
CA GLU A 473 -24.43 -3.11 2.29
C GLU A 473 -25.58 -2.69 1.34
N GLU A 474 -25.48 -1.48 0.83
CA GLU A 474 -26.50 -0.90 -0.07
C GLU A 474 -25.91 -0.46 -1.43
N ALA A 475 -24.59 -0.25 -1.48
CA ALA A 475 -23.93 0.21 -2.68
C ALA A 475 -23.24 -0.94 -3.41
N GLU A 476 -23.41 -0.98 -4.73
CA GLU A 476 -22.78 -1.96 -5.61
C GLU A 476 -21.92 -1.28 -6.67
N TYR A 477 -20.81 -1.94 -7.01
CA TYR A 477 -19.94 -1.60 -8.11
C TYR A 477 -20.27 -2.50 -9.32
N ASP A 478 -20.46 -1.90 -10.48
CA ASP A 478 -20.89 -2.55 -11.73
C ASP A 478 -19.72 -3.02 -12.62
N GLY A 479 -18.49 -2.93 -12.12
CA GLY A 479 -17.29 -3.28 -12.89
C GLY A 479 -16.79 -2.18 -13.81
N TYR A 480 -17.37 -0.98 -13.76
CA TYR A 480 -17.01 0.13 -14.64
C TYR A 480 -15.50 0.40 -14.63
N GLY A 481 -14.94 0.42 -15.82
CA GLY A 481 -13.59 0.87 -16.08
C GLY A 481 -13.54 1.71 -17.34
N SER A 482 -12.54 2.55 -17.48
CA SER A 482 -12.33 3.33 -18.69
C SER A 482 -10.86 3.37 -19.07
N CYS A 483 -10.61 3.17 -20.34
CA CYS A 483 -9.29 3.26 -20.94
C CYS A 483 -9.34 4.26 -22.11
N PRO A 484 -9.03 5.54 -21.90
CA PRO A 484 -8.93 6.51 -22.99
C PRO A 484 -7.69 6.21 -23.83
N LEU A 485 -7.86 5.47 -24.94
CA LEU A 485 -6.78 5.02 -25.84
C LEU A 485 -6.37 6.17 -26.75
N THR A 486 -5.23 6.79 -26.45
CA THR A 486 -4.66 7.85 -27.30
C THR A 486 -4.03 7.24 -28.54
N VAL A 487 -4.61 7.49 -29.71
CA VAL A 487 -4.21 6.88 -30.97
C VAL A 487 -3.45 7.83 -31.92
N GLU A 488 -3.65 9.15 -31.74
CA GLU A 488 -2.85 10.20 -32.37
C GLU A 488 -2.92 11.47 -31.52
N ARG A 489 -2.07 12.42 -31.75
CA ARG A 489 -2.19 13.74 -31.10
C ARG A 489 -3.48 14.43 -31.57
N GLY A 490 -4.37 14.65 -30.62
CA GLY A 490 -5.69 15.26 -30.87
C GLY A 490 -6.84 14.26 -30.95
N LYS A 491 -6.61 12.94 -30.89
CA LYS A 491 -7.68 11.95 -30.91
C LYS A 491 -7.50 10.80 -29.92
N VAL A 492 -8.61 10.36 -29.36
CA VAL A 492 -8.70 9.27 -28.37
C VAL A 492 -9.90 8.40 -28.69
N VAL A 493 -9.73 7.10 -28.66
CA VAL A 493 -10.82 6.12 -28.55
C VAL A 493 -11.16 5.99 -27.06
N LEU A 494 -12.33 6.46 -26.65
CA LEU A 494 -12.77 6.41 -25.27
C LEU A 494 -13.45 5.07 -24.97
N ALA A 495 -12.67 4.09 -24.56
CA ALA A 495 -13.20 2.79 -24.18
C ALA A 495 -13.74 2.84 -22.75
N GLU A 496 -15.05 2.54 -22.58
CA GLU A 496 -15.76 2.49 -21.31
C GLU A 496 -16.59 1.20 -21.24
N PHE A 497 -16.36 0.40 -20.21
CA PHE A 497 -16.94 -0.93 -20.09
C PHE A 497 -17.02 -1.39 -18.63
N GLY A 498 -17.92 -2.33 -18.36
CA GLY A 498 -18.11 -2.99 -17.07
C GLY A 498 -17.79 -4.48 -17.11
N TYR A 499 -18.29 -5.20 -16.12
CA TYR A 499 -18.12 -6.65 -16.02
C TYR A 499 -18.61 -7.36 -17.29
N GLY A 500 -17.90 -8.42 -17.69
CA GLY A 500 -18.20 -9.18 -18.90
C GLY A 500 -18.02 -8.41 -20.21
N GLY A 501 -17.36 -7.25 -20.19
CA GLY A 501 -17.15 -6.42 -21.38
C GLY A 501 -18.39 -5.61 -21.80
N LYS A 502 -19.40 -5.50 -20.94
CA LYS A 502 -20.59 -4.67 -21.19
C LYS A 502 -20.18 -3.23 -21.46
N LEU A 503 -20.62 -2.66 -22.56
CA LEU A 503 -20.38 -1.24 -22.87
C LEU A 503 -21.14 -0.34 -21.90
N LEU A 504 -20.43 0.62 -21.32
CA LEU A 504 -20.97 1.58 -20.34
C LEU A 504 -20.53 3.02 -20.70
N PRO A 505 -20.93 3.55 -21.89
CA PRO A 505 -20.50 4.88 -22.31
C PRO A 505 -21.11 5.96 -21.40
N THR A 506 -20.25 6.86 -20.91
CA THR A 506 -20.66 8.01 -20.08
C THR A 506 -21.36 9.08 -20.91
N PHE A 507 -21.00 9.23 -22.17
CA PHE A 507 -21.51 10.28 -23.05
C PHE A 507 -22.41 9.70 -24.14
N PRO A 508 -23.46 10.41 -24.56
CA PRO A 508 -24.30 9.97 -25.67
C PRO A 508 -23.51 9.97 -26.99
N ALA A 509 -23.89 9.07 -27.93
CA ALA A 509 -23.15 8.83 -29.17
C ALA A 509 -23.00 10.08 -30.07
N TRP A 510 -23.97 11.02 -30.04
CA TRP A 510 -23.86 12.26 -30.79
C TRP A 510 -22.76 13.19 -30.29
N LEU A 511 -22.39 13.12 -29.00
CA LEU A 511 -21.28 13.89 -28.41
C LEU A 511 -19.95 13.16 -28.52
N ASN A 512 -19.95 11.85 -28.25
CA ASN A 512 -18.78 10.99 -28.34
C ASN A 512 -19.17 9.61 -28.86
N ASN A 513 -18.98 9.38 -30.15
CA ASN A 513 -19.09 8.02 -30.70
C ASN A 513 -17.86 7.21 -30.28
N SER A 514 -18.02 6.37 -29.27
CA SER A 514 -16.92 5.59 -28.67
C SER A 514 -16.35 4.50 -29.61
N ALA A 515 -17.04 4.16 -30.71
CA ALA A 515 -16.50 3.28 -31.75
C ALA A 515 -15.37 3.93 -32.55
N ASN A 516 -15.18 5.24 -32.43
CA ASN A 516 -14.20 6.01 -33.19
C ASN A 516 -13.28 6.84 -32.29
N ALA A 517 -12.13 7.23 -32.83
CA ALA A 517 -11.25 8.17 -32.18
C ALA A 517 -11.78 9.61 -32.34
N THR A 518 -11.99 10.33 -31.26
CA THR A 518 -12.60 11.66 -31.27
C THR A 518 -11.72 12.75 -30.67
N ARG A 519 -11.87 13.99 -31.14
CA ARG A 519 -11.23 15.19 -30.57
C ARG A 519 -11.83 15.53 -29.20
N PHE A 520 -13.13 15.28 -29.02
CA PHE A 520 -13.79 15.47 -27.72
C PHE A 520 -13.12 14.63 -26.63
N ALA A 521 -12.88 13.35 -26.88
CA ALA A 521 -12.22 12.46 -25.93
C ALA A 521 -10.75 12.86 -25.68
N TRP A 522 -10.07 13.48 -26.64
CA TRP A 522 -8.75 14.07 -26.43
C TRP A 522 -8.80 15.26 -25.46
N ILE A 523 -9.72 16.21 -25.67
CA ILE A 523 -9.91 17.36 -24.79
C ILE A 523 -10.27 16.89 -23.38
N LEU A 524 -11.18 15.91 -23.28
CA LEU A 524 -11.55 15.29 -22.02
C LEU A 524 -10.32 14.72 -21.31
N LYS A 525 -9.50 13.90 -22.00
CA LYS A 525 -8.30 13.27 -21.42
C LYS A 525 -7.23 14.29 -21.03
N THR A 526 -7.03 15.30 -21.84
CA THR A 526 -5.91 16.23 -21.67
C THR A 526 -6.18 17.29 -20.62
N TYR A 527 -7.42 17.77 -20.51
CA TYR A 527 -7.77 18.90 -19.64
C TYR A 527 -8.77 18.52 -18.53
N ALA A 528 -9.87 17.86 -18.88
CA ALA A 528 -10.94 17.63 -17.92
C ALA A 528 -10.60 16.51 -16.92
N LEU A 529 -10.09 15.36 -17.36
CA LEU A 529 -9.78 14.26 -16.45
C LEU A 529 -8.70 14.59 -15.39
N PRO A 530 -7.60 15.32 -15.70
CA PRO A 530 -6.69 15.79 -14.65
C PRO A 530 -7.38 16.73 -13.65
N ALA A 531 -8.23 17.64 -14.11
CA ALA A 531 -8.99 18.53 -13.23
C ALA A 531 -9.99 17.77 -12.34
N VAL A 532 -10.74 16.83 -12.91
CA VAL A 532 -11.63 15.92 -12.17
C VAL A 532 -10.86 15.13 -11.12
N TYR A 533 -9.69 14.60 -11.47
CA TYR A 533 -8.84 13.88 -10.53
C TYR A 533 -8.42 14.73 -9.33
N TRP A 534 -7.74 15.85 -9.60
CA TRP A 534 -7.16 16.69 -8.55
C TRP A 534 -8.17 17.49 -7.74
N GLN A 535 -9.26 17.96 -8.36
CA GLN A 535 -10.19 18.91 -7.74
C GLN A 535 -11.51 18.27 -7.27
N LEU A 536 -11.87 17.10 -7.82
CA LEU A 536 -13.12 16.43 -7.46
C LEU A 536 -12.86 15.10 -6.74
N MET A 537 -12.25 14.12 -7.41
CA MET A 537 -12.10 12.76 -6.90
C MET A 537 -11.31 12.70 -5.59
N LEU A 538 -10.11 13.30 -5.54
CA LEU A 538 -9.28 13.29 -4.34
C LEU A 538 -9.81 14.19 -3.20
N LYS A 539 -10.85 14.99 -3.47
CA LYS A 539 -11.54 15.83 -2.47
C LYS A 539 -12.90 15.26 -2.07
N GLY A 540 -13.21 14.01 -2.44
CA GLY A 540 -14.49 13.39 -2.15
C GLY A 540 -15.70 14.05 -2.81
N ARG A 541 -15.48 14.82 -3.88
CA ARG A 541 -16.54 15.37 -4.73
C ARG A 541 -16.85 14.34 -5.81
N GLU A 542 -17.87 13.55 -5.54
CA GLU A 542 -18.28 12.45 -6.40
C GLU A 542 -19.02 13.02 -7.62
N TRP A 543 -18.56 12.64 -8.80
CA TRP A 543 -19.13 13.03 -10.07
C TRP A 543 -19.28 11.82 -10.97
N LEU A 544 -20.46 11.61 -11.54
CA LEU A 544 -20.79 10.45 -12.37
C LEU A 544 -20.43 9.10 -11.69
N THR A 545 -20.78 8.99 -10.41
CA THR A 545 -20.56 7.78 -9.60
C THR A 545 -21.79 6.90 -9.56
#